data_af35164509fab68e281e6697ea1a2045
#
_entry.id   af35164509fab68e281e6697ea1a2045
#
_cell.length_a   1.000
_cell.length_b   1.000
_cell.length_c   1.000
_cell.angle_alpha   90.00
_cell.angle_beta   90.00
_cell.angle_gamma   90.00
#
_symmetry.space_group_name_H-M   'P 1'
#
loop_
_entity.id
_entity.type
_entity.pdbx_description
1 polymer ?
#
loop_
_entity_poly.entity_id
_entity_poly.type
_entity_poly.pdbx_seq_one_letter_code
_entity_poly.pdbx_strand_id
1 'polypeptide(L)'
;HLPPFGAADNPVNNEVPRRYIENGLQETGAVNIVTGMILDYRAFDTLGESHVLFIATCTVLILLRIDKKKGKDSIAEREANDRIYEPKNDVILQTVARILVPPIIIFGIYVILCGHLGPGGGFSGGAVIGAGLILYLNAFGFAKTERFFTAKTYKWMSFGALACYALAKSYSFYTGANEIHSVIPLGTPGAILSSGLILILNICVGIVVAGTMYTFYVMFRKGGY
;
A
#
# COMPACT_ATOMS: atom_id res chain seq x y z
N HIS A 1 14.75 -28.67 24.80
CA HIS A 1 13.62 -28.11 25.57
C HIS A 1 12.53 -27.46 24.69
N LEU A 2 12.54 -27.72 23.39
CA LEU A 2 11.43 -27.34 22.53
C LEU A 2 10.34 -28.43 22.57
N PRO A 3 9.04 -28.06 22.62
CA PRO A 3 7.97 -29.04 22.56
C PRO A 3 8.01 -29.79 21.22
N PRO A 4 7.51 -31.05 21.17
CA PRO A 4 7.44 -31.80 19.94
C PRO A 4 6.63 -31.08 18.88
N PHE A 5 7.10 -31.12 17.62
CA PHE A 5 6.39 -30.50 16.52
C PHE A 5 5.00 -31.15 16.34
N GLY A 6 3.95 -30.34 16.27
CA GLY A 6 2.58 -30.81 16.07
C GLY A 6 1.87 -31.36 17.32
N ALA A 7 2.48 -31.31 18.51
CA ALA A 7 1.80 -31.72 19.73
C ALA A 7 0.59 -30.83 20.05
N ALA A 8 -0.54 -31.44 20.45
CA ALA A 8 -1.78 -30.70 20.72
C ALA A 8 -1.69 -29.77 21.94
N ASP A 9 -0.79 -30.08 22.87
CA ASP A 9 -0.53 -29.33 24.10
C ASP A 9 0.55 -28.26 23.97
N ASN A 10 1.01 -27.98 22.74
CA ASN A 10 1.97 -26.90 22.52
C ASN A 10 1.38 -25.55 22.97
N PRO A 11 2.22 -24.65 23.61
CA PRO A 11 1.79 -23.35 24.08
C PRO A 11 1.16 -22.45 22.99
N VAL A 12 1.46 -22.72 21.71
CA VAL A 12 0.86 -22.00 20.57
C VAL A 12 -0.59 -22.40 20.32
N ASN A 13 -1.04 -23.56 20.83
CA ASN A 13 -2.41 -24.05 20.69
C ASN A 13 -3.28 -23.54 21.87
N ASN A 14 -3.46 -22.22 21.94
CA ASN A 14 -4.27 -21.56 22.97
C ASN A 14 -5.59 -21.04 22.39
N GLU A 15 -6.35 -20.28 23.16
CA GLU A 15 -7.65 -19.73 22.78
C GLU A 15 -7.56 -18.75 21.58
N VAL A 16 -6.44 -18.01 21.44
CA VAL A 16 -6.29 -16.97 20.43
C VAL A 16 -6.35 -17.53 18.99
N PRO A 17 -5.47 -18.47 18.57
CA PRO A 17 -5.57 -19.06 17.24
C PRO A 17 -6.88 -19.82 17.02
N ARG A 18 -7.43 -20.45 18.07
CA ARG A 18 -8.74 -21.11 17.98
C ARG A 18 -9.83 -20.11 17.62
N ARG A 19 -9.89 -18.96 18.30
CA ARG A 19 -10.86 -17.90 18.02
C ARG A 19 -10.74 -17.38 16.60
N TYR A 20 -9.51 -17.17 16.11
CA TYR A 20 -9.29 -16.71 14.73
C TYR A 20 -9.81 -17.70 13.69
N ILE A 21 -9.67 -19.01 13.95
CA ILE A 21 -10.08 -20.06 13.03
C ILE A 21 -11.61 -20.29 13.09
N GLU A 22 -12.17 -20.40 14.28
CA GLU A 22 -13.56 -20.79 14.49
C GLU A 22 -14.53 -19.61 14.31
N ASN A 23 -14.17 -18.42 14.78
CA ASN A 23 -15.05 -17.26 14.81
C ASN A 23 -14.68 -16.16 13.78
N GLY A 24 -13.52 -16.27 13.13
CA GLY A 24 -12.98 -15.21 12.27
C GLY A 24 -13.95 -14.74 11.19
N LEU A 25 -14.63 -15.65 10.50
CA LEU A 25 -15.61 -15.31 9.47
C LEU A 25 -16.81 -14.53 10.05
N GLN A 26 -17.30 -14.92 11.21
CA GLN A 26 -18.46 -14.29 11.84
C GLN A 26 -18.12 -12.92 12.43
N GLU A 27 -16.94 -12.80 13.04
CA GLU A 27 -16.50 -11.58 13.71
C GLU A 27 -15.98 -10.51 12.73
N THR A 28 -15.28 -10.92 11.66
CA THR A 28 -14.64 -10.00 10.72
C THR A 28 -15.37 -9.87 9.37
N GLY A 29 -16.22 -10.83 9.02
CA GLY A 29 -16.88 -10.92 7.71
C GLY A 29 -15.93 -11.27 6.57
N ALA A 30 -14.62 -11.49 6.82
CA ALA A 30 -13.63 -11.80 5.81
C ALA A 30 -13.55 -13.31 5.57
N VAL A 31 -13.71 -13.73 4.31
CA VAL A 31 -13.52 -15.13 3.89
C VAL A 31 -12.04 -15.52 4.01
N ASN A 32 -11.14 -14.58 3.72
CA ASN A 32 -9.72 -14.74 3.93
C ASN A 32 -9.38 -14.50 5.41
N ILE A 33 -9.16 -15.59 6.14
CA ILE A 33 -8.84 -15.56 7.57
C ILE A 33 -7.58 -14.74 7.89
N VAL A 34 -6.57 -14.77 7.01
CA VAL A 34 -5.33 -13.99 7.19
C VAL A 34 -5.64 -12.50 7.14
N THR A 35 -6.44 -12.06 6.19
CA THR A 35 -6.86 -10.66 6.09
C THR A 35 -7.71 -10.22 7.29
N GLY A 36 -8.63 -11.06 7.76
CA GLY A 36 -9.38 -10.81 9.00
C GLY A 36 -8.45 -10.64 10.20
N MET A 37 -7.44 -11.51 10.30
CA MET A 37 -6.47 -11.45 11.39
C MET A 37 -5.64 -10.15 11.34
N ILE A 38 -5.04 -9.80 10.21
CA ILE A 38 -4.09 -8.68 10.11
C ILE A 38 -4.74 -7.30 9.98
N LEU A 39 -6.00 -7.23 9.53
CA LEU A 39 -6.71 -5.95 9.33
C LEU A 39 -7.86 -5.72 10.32
N ASP A 40 -8.21 -6.73 11.12
CA ASP A 40 -9.21 -6.55 12.16
C ASP A 40 -8.68 -6.89 13.55
N TYR A 41 -8.42 -8.14 13.88
CA TYR A 41 -7.93 -8.54 15.18
C TYR A 41 -6.60 -7.86 15.58
N ARG A 42 -5.65 -7.77 14.62
CA ARG A 42 -4.31 -7.22 14.80
C ARG A 42 -4.03 -6.01 13.90
N ALA A 43 -5.04 -5.22 13.61
CA ALA A 43 -4.93 -4.14 12.63
C ALA A 43 -3.96 -3.01 13.03
N PHE A 44 -3.59 -2.90 14.30
CA PHE A 44 -2.52 -1.98 14.72
C PHE A 44 -1.14 -2.39 14.20
N ASP A 45 -0.90 -3.69 13.95
CA ASP A 45 0.34 -4.16 13.34
C ASP A 45 0.47 -3.58 11.91
N THR A 46 -0.57 -3.73 11.08
CA THR A 46 -0.59 -3.20 9.72
C THR A 46 -0.57 -1.67 9.67
N LEU A 47 -1.18 -1.00 10.66
CA LEU A 47 -1.04 0.45 10.81
C LEU A 47 0.43 0.83 11.05
N GLY A 48 1.12 0.10 11.94
CA GLY A 48 2.55 0.27 12.20
C GLY A 48 3.40 0.06 10.94
N GLU A 49 3.17 -1.02 10.20
CA GLU A 49 3.86 -1.33 8.94
C GLU A 49 3.69 -0.21 7.91
N SER A 50 2.47 0.31 7.74
CA SER A 50 2.19 1.42 6.83
C SER A 50 2.89 2.71 7.25
N HIS A 51 3.00 2.98 8.56
CA HIS A 51 3.76 4.12 9.07
C HIS A 51 5.26 3.95 8.87
N VAL A 52 5.81 2.75 9.06
CA VAL A 52 7.22 2.46 8.79
C VAL A 52 7.57 2.76 7.34
N LEU A 53 6.74 2.32 6.38
CA LEU A 53 6.92 2.63 4.95
C LEU A 53 6.89 4.15 4.69
N PHE A 54 5.94 4.84 5.30
CA PHE A 54 5.83 6.30 5.16
C PHE A 54 7.04 7.02 5.74
N ILE A 55 7.47 6.65 6.95
CA ILE A 55 8.64 7.23 7.62
C ILE A 55 9.91 6.96 6.81
N ALA A 56 10.10 5.74 6.32
CA ALA A 56 11.24 5.39 5.48
C ALA A 56 11.30 6.27 4.22
N THR A 57 10.17 6.46 3.56
CA THR A 57 10.09 7.34 2.38
C THR A 57 10.37 8.80 2.73
N CYS A 58 9.81 9.30 3.83
CA CYS A 58 10.08 10.67 4.31
C CYS A 58 11.57 10.86 4.65
N THR A 59 12.19 9.86 5.28
CA THR A 59 13.62 9.90 5.62
C THR A 59 14.47 9.99 4.35
N VAL A 60 14.20 9.17 3.35
CA VAL A 60 14.93 9.23 2.07
C VAL A 60 14.68 10.55 1.35
N LEU A 61 13.45 11.08 1.37
CA LEU A 61 13.13 12.41 0.85
C LEU A 61 13.95 13.53 1.52
N ILE A 62 14.15 13.43 2.84
CA ILE A 62 14.94 14.41 3.60
C ILE A 62 16.44 14.27 3.26
N LEU A 63 16.94 13.03 3.23
CA LEU A 63 18.36 12.75 2.96
C LEU A 63 18.78 13.14 1.54
N LEU A 64 17.90 12.92 0.56
CA LEU A 64 18.16 13.25 -0.84
C LEU A 64 17.73 14.68 -1.20
N ARG A 65 17.30 15.47 -0.22
CA ARG A 65 16.92 16.88 -0.45
C ARG A 65 18.12 17.70 -0.85
N ILE A 66 18.02 18.36 -2.02
CA ILE A 66 19.07 19.26 -2.52
C ILE A 66 18.87 20.63 -1.90
N ASP A 67 19.95 21.20 -1.37
CA ASP A 67 19.94 22.58 -0.87
C ASP A 67 19.93 23.56 -2.04
N LYS A 68 18.80 24.22 -2.27
CA LYS A 68 18.58 25.14 -3.40
C LYS A 68 19.56 26.31 -3.45
N LYS A 69 20.23 26.63 -2.34
CA LYS A 69 21.21 27.73 -2.27
C LYS A 69 22.59 27.39 -2.84
N LYS A 70 22.96 26.07 -2.85
CA LYS A 70 24.26 25.60 -3.33
C LYS A 70 24.23 24.90 -4.69
N GLY A 71 23.05 24.72 -5.29
CA GLY A 71 22.86 23.69 -6.29
C GLY A 71 22.30 24.13 -7.65
N LYS A 72 22.34 25.42 -8.04
CA LYS A 72 21.85 25.77 -9.39
C LYS A 72 22.59 25.01 -10.51
N ASP A 73 23.91 24.89 -10.39
CA ASP A 73 24.72 24.15 -11.36
C ASP A 73 24.50 22.65 -11.28
N SER A 74 24.36 22.09 -10.05
CA SER A 74 24.07 20.66 -9.85
C SER A 74 22.65 20.26 -10.27
N ILE A 75 21.68 21.15 -10.21
CA ILE A 75 20.31 20.90 -10.69
C ILE A 75 20.31 20.85 -12.22
N ALA A 76 20.98 21.80 -12.88
CA ALA A 76 21.09 21.85 -14.34
C ALA A 76 21.85 20.61 -14.89
N GLU A 77 22.89 20.17 -14.19
CA GLU A 77 23.67 18.98 -14.54
C GLU A 77 22.87 17.69 -14.37
N ARG A 78 22.03 17.60 -13.33
CA ARG A 78 21.13 16.47 -13.11
C ARG A 78 19.97 16.43 -14.11
N GLU A 79 19.38 17.58 -14.42
CA GLU A 79 18.38 17.67 -15.49
C GLU A 79 18.97 17.32 -16.86
N ALA A 80 20.22 17.66 -17.11
CA ALA A 80 20.93 17.27 -18.32
C ALA A 80 21.17 15.75 -18.35
N ASN A 81 21.58 15.15 -17.22
CA ASN A 81 21.73 13.69 -17.07
C ASN A 81 20.38 12.95 -17.24
N ASP A 82 19.30 13.46 -16.63
CA ASP A 82 17.96 12.87 -16.81
C ASP A 82 17.53 12.89 -18.28
N ARG A 83 17.86 13.95 -19.03
CA ARG A 83 17.57 14.04 -20.47
C ARG A 83 18.39 13.06 -21.31
N ILE A 84 19.58 12.68 -20.85
CA ILE A 84 20.40 11.66 -21.51
C ILE A 84 19.82 10.25 -21.33
N TYR A 85 19.28 10.00 -20.14
CA TYR A 85 18.70 8.69 -19.78
C TYR A 85 17.19 8.59 -20.05
N GLU A 86 16.51 9.68 -20.40
CA GLU A 86 15.14 9.59 -20.89
C GLU A 86 15.13 8.80 -22.23
N PRO A 87 14.28 7.77 -22.35
CA PRO A 87 14.17 7.01 -23.58
C PRO A 87 13.65 7.92 -24.70
N LYS A 88 14.57 8.53 -25.42
CA LYS A 88 14.26 9.33 -26.59
C LYS A 88 13.76 8.37 -27.66
N ASN A 89 12.42 8.34 -27.84
CA ASN A 89 11.75 7.62 -28.92
C ASN A 89 11.91 6.09 -28.94
N ASP A 90 11.95 5.42 -27.78
CA ASP A 90 11.76 3.98 -27.76
C ASP A 90 10.28 3.64 -28.03
N VAL A 91 9.97 3.51 -29.33
CA VAL A 91 8.61 3.23 -29.80
C VAL A 91 8.13 1.86 -29.32
N ILE A 92 9.04 0.90 -29.17
CA ILE A 92 8.73 -0.46 -28.70
C ILE A 92 8.29 -0.39 -27.25
N LEU A 93 9.10 0.20 -26.37
CA LEU A 93 8.79 0.35 -24.96
C LEU A 93 7.49 1.14 -24.75
N GLN A 94 7.30 2.24 -25.49
CA GLN A 94 6.08 3.04 -25.38
C GLN A 94 4.83 2.28 -25.83
N THR A 95 4.92 1.48 -26.90
CA THR A 95 3.79 0.69 -27.40
C THR A 95 3.44 -0.43 -26.40
N VAL A 96 4.44 -1.15 -25.91
CA VAL A 96 4.25 -2.19 -24.90
C VAL A 96 3.67 -1.60 -23.60
N ALA A 97 4.19 -0.47 -23.13
CA ALA A 97 3.68 0.18 -21.93
C ALA A 97 2.22 0.67 -22.08
N ARG A 98 1.83 1.18 -23.26
CA ARG A 98 0.42 1.56 -23.52
C ARG A 98 -0.53 0.39 -23.39
N ILE A 99 -0.10 -0.81 -23.76
CA ILE A 99 -0.91 -2.03 -23.70
C ILE A 99 -0.89 -2.61 -22.28
N LEU A 100 0.27 -2.65 -21.63
CA LEU A 100 0.44 -3.36 -20.34
C LEU A 100 0.06 -2.53 -19.11
N VAL A 101 0.30 -1.21 -19.11
CA VAL A 101 0.04 -0.39 -17.90
C VAL A 101 -1.43 -0.41 -17.49
N PRO A 102 -2.42 -0.23 -18.39
CA PRO A 102 -3.82 -0.28 -17.99
C PRO A 102 -4.23 -1.61 -17.32
N PRO A 103 -3.97 -2.79 -17.88
CA PRO A 103 -4.33 -4.05 -17.23
C PRO A 103 -3.56 -4.27 -15.92
N ILE A 104 -2.29 -3.83 -15.79
CA ILE A 104 -1.55 -3.91 -14.52
C ILE A 104 -2.24 -3.07 -13.45
N ILE A 105 -2.64 -1.85 -13.75
CA ILE A 105 -3.34 -0.99 -12.79
C ILE A 105 -4.70 -1.59 -12.40
N ILE A 106 -5.48 -2.06 -13.37
CA ILE A 106 -6.78 -2.71 -13.13
C ILE A 106 -6.59 -3.96 -12.27
N PHE A 107 -5.59 -4.78 -12.57
CA PHE A 107 -5.28 -5.97 -11.78
C PHE A 107 -4.86 -5.62 -10.35
N GLY A 108 -4.04 -4.58 -10.17
CA GLY A 108 -3.66 -4.10 -8.83
C GLY A 108 -4.87 -3.61 -8.02
N ILE A 109 -5.80 -2.89 -8.65
CA ILE A 109 -7.06 -2.47 -8.01
C ILE A 109 -7.90 -3.70 -7.64
N TYR A 110 -8.03 -4.67 -8.54
CA TYR A 110 -8.73 -5.93 -8.27
C TYR A 110 -8.14 -6.65 -7.04
N VAL A 111 -6.81 -6.78 -6.97
CA VAL A 111 -6.12 -7.43 -5.85
C VAL A 111 -6.39 -6.71 -4.53
N ILE A 112 -6.44 -5.37 -4.52
CA ILE A 112 -6.78 -4.57 -3.33
C ILE A 112 -8.23 -4.84 -2.90
N LEU A 113 -9.17 -4.76 -3.85
CA LEU A 113 -10.60 -4.89 -3.56
C LEU A 113 -11.01 -6.29 -3.16
N CYS A 114 -10.31 -7.31 -3.66
CA CYS A 114 -10.61 -8.72 -3.36
C CYS A 114 -9.73 -9.32 -2.25
N GLY A 115 -8.91 -8.53 -1.56
CA GLY A 115 -7.98 -9.02 -0.53
C GLY A 115 -8.66 -9.71 0.66
N HIS A 116 -9.90 -9.35 0.99
CA HIS A 116 -10.70 -9.97 2.05
C HIS A 116 -11.42 -11.26 1.60
N LEU A 117 -11.45 -11.54 0.30
CA LEU A 117 -12.08 -12.72 -0.28
C LEU A 117 -11.09 -13.85 -0.57
N GLY A 118 -9.86 -13.50 -0.97
CA GLY A 118 -8.85 -14.45 -1.41
C GLY A 118 -7.43 -13.94 -1.19
N PRO A 119 -6.43 -14.62 -1.78
CA PRO A 119 -5.03 -14.17 -1.69
C PRO A 119 -4.85 -12.82 -2.38
N GLY A 120 -4.39 -11.82 -1.62
CA GLY A 120 -4.22 -10.46 -2.09
C GLY A 120 -4.21 -9.47 -0.93
N GLY A 121 -4.51 -8.20 -1.24
CA GLY A 121 -4.65 -7.14 -0.25
C GLY A 121 -3.93 -5.86 -0.64
N GLY A 122 -3.92 -4.90 0.29
CA GLY A 122 -3.35 -3.57 0.06
C GLY A 122 -1.88 -3.58 -0.31
N PHE A 123 -1.05 -4.38 0.36
CA PHE A 123 0.40 -4.45 0.08
C PHE A 123 0.68 -4.99 -1.32
N SER A 124 0.16 -6.15 -1.67
CA SER A 124 0.40 -6.79 -2.96
C SER A 124 -0.21 -6.00 -4.11
N GLY A 125 -1.45 -5.56 -3.99
CA GLY A 125 -2.11 -4.74 -5.00
C GLY A 125 -1.47 -3.36 -5.16
N GLY A 126 -1.06 -2.74 -4.05
CA GLY A 126 -0.30 -1.49 -4.06
C GLY A 126 1.05 -1.61 -4.76
N ALA A 127 1.79 -2.70 -4.52
CA ALA A 127 3.05 -2.97 -5.21
C ALA A 127 2.85 -3.14 -6.73
N VAL A 128 1.80 -3.85 -7.15
CA VAL A 128 1.45 -4.01 -8.57
C VAL A 128 1.12 -2.67 -9.22
N ILE A 129 0.33 -1.81 -8.55
CA ILE A 129 0.03 -0.45 -9.05
C ILE A 129 1.31 0.37 -9.14
N GLY A 130 2.17 0.32 -8.10
CA GLY A 130 3.47 1.00 -8.09
C GLY A 130 4.36 0.58 -9.25
N ALA A 131 4.43 -0.73 -9.55
CA ALA A 131 5.16 -1.26 -10.70
C ALA A 131 4.59 -0.74 -12.04
N GLY A 132 3.27 -0.67 -12.17
CA GLY A 132 2.61 -0.08 -13.34
C GLY A 132 2.97 1.40 -13.54
N LEU A 133 2.99 2.19 -12.46
CA LEU A 133 3.40 3.60 -12.49
C LEU A 133 4.89 3.76 -12.86
N ILE A 134 5.76 2.88 -12.36
CA ILE A 134 7.18 2.85 -12.70
C ILE A 134 7.38 2.51 -14.18
N LEU A 135 6.66 1.51 -14.71
CA LEU A 135 6.69 1.17 -16.13
C LEU A 135 6.23 2.36 -16.99
N TYR A 136 5.16 3.04 -16.58
CA TYR A 136 4.68 4.25 -17.27
C TYR A 136 5.73 5.36 -17.29
N LEU A 137 6.39 5.61 -16.14
CA LEU A 137 7.45 6.59 -16.05
C LEU A 137 8.64 6.25 -16.96
N ASN A 138 9.05 4.97 -17.01
CA ASN A 138 10.15 4.53 -17.85
C ASN A 138 9.85 4.69 -19.35
N ALA A 139 8.61 4.46 -19.75
CA ALA A 139 8.20 4.57 -21.14
C ALA A 139 7.97 6.00 -21.63
N PHE A 140 7.43 6.86 -20.75
CA PHE A 140 6.94 8.19 -21.16
C PHE A 140 7.70 9.36 -20.54
N GLY A 141 8.61 9.09 -19.59
CA GLY A 141 9.44 10.09 -18.92
C GLY A 141 8.74 10.93 -17.86
N PHE A 142 9.52 11.74 -17.15
CA PHE A 142 9.05 12.59 -16.05
C PHE A 142 8.05 13.65 -16.50
N ALA A 143 8.26 14.27 -17.66
CA ALA A 143 7.41 15.36 -18.14
C ALA A 143 5.93 14.99 -18.27
N LYS A 144 5.62 13.73 -18.59
CA LYS A 144 4.25 13.22 -18.66
C LYS A 144 3.74 12.79 -17.30
N THR A 145 4.57 12.11 -16.51
CA THR A 145 4.15 11.53 -15.24
C THR A 145 3.94 12.58 -14.16
N GLU A 146 4.77 13.63 -14.12
CA GLU A 146 4.64 14.73 -13.15
C GLU A 146 3.39 15.58 -13.33
N ARG A 147 2.67 15.46 -14.44
CA ARG A 147 1.37 16.12 -14.61
C ARG A 147 0.31 15.60 -13.64
N PHE A 148 0.39 14.35 -13.23
CA PHE A 148 -0.59 13.73 -12.34
C PHE A 148 0.00 13.20 -11.02
N PHE A 149 1.29 12.87 -10.99
CA PHE A 149 1.94 12.33 -9.80
C PHE A 149 3.18 13.12 -9.41
N THR A 150 2.99 14.09 -8.52
CA THR A 150 4.05 14.94 -7.97
C THR A 150 4.37 14.53 -6.53
N ALA A 151 5.50 15.02 -5.98
CA ALA A 151 5.81 14.85 -4.56
C ALA A 151 4.72 15.40 -3.63
N LYS A 152 4.06 16.49 -4.04
CA LYS A 152 2.93 17.05 -3.30
C LYS A 152 1.74 16.07 -3.31
N THR A 153 1.45 15.47 -4.47
CA THR A 153 0.39 14.46 -4.60
C THR A 153 0.68 13.27 -3.70
N TYR A 154 1.91 12.72 -3.74
CA TYR A 154 2.32 11.63 -2.86
C TYR A 154 2.10 11.97 -1.38
N LYS A 155 2.60 13.14 -0.94
CA LYS A 155 2.48 13.57 0.46
C LYS A 155 1.03 13.60 0.92
N TRP A 156 0.15 14.22 0.15
CA TRP A 156 -1.26 14.35 0.53
C TRP A 156 -2.02 13.03 0.44
N MET A 157 -1.74 12.20 -0.57
CA MET A 157 -2.34 10.87 -0.70
C MET A 157 -1.94 9.96 0.46
N SER A 158 -0.65 9.89 0.78
CA SER A 158 -0.16 9.05 1.87
C SER A 158 -0.66 9.53 3.23
N PHE A 159 -0.62 10.86 3.48
CA PHE A 159 -1.17 11.43 4.71
C PHE A 159 -2.66 11.14 4.85
N GLY A 160 -3.45 11.38 3.80
CA GLY A 160 -4.88 11.13 3.81
C GLY A 160 -5.22 9.64 4.02
N ALA A 161 -4.48 8.73 3.37
CA ALA A 161 -4.67 7.30 3.53
C ALA A 161 -4.32 6.84 4.96
N LEU A 162 -3.19 7.29 5.53
CA LEU A 162 -2.81 6.96 6.91
C LEU A 162 -3.78 7.55 7.93
N ALA A 163 -4.23 8.79 7.73
CA ALA A 163 -5.22 9.42 8.61
C ALA A 163 -6.57 8.68 8.55
N CYS A 164 -7.02 8.30 7.36
CA CYS A 164 -8.23 7.51 7.17
C CYS A 164 -8.11 6.15 7.87
N TYR A 165 -6.97 5.47 7.71
CA TYR A 165 -6.69 4.21 8.39
C TYR A 165 -6.75 4.37 9.93
N ALA A 166 -6.04 5.38 10.46
CA ALA A 166 -6.00 5.64 11.89
C ALA A 166 -7.39 5.96 12.46
N LEU A 167 -8.18 6.78 11.77
CA LEU A 167 -9.55 7.10 12.17
C LEU A 167 -10.47 5.88 12.13
N ALA A 168 -10.39 5.05 11.08
CA ALA A 168 -11.18 3.83 10.96
C ALA A 168 -10.88 2.84 12.09
N LYS A 169 -9.59 2.67 12.45
CA LYS A 169 -9.24 1.78 13.56
C LYS A 169 -9.52 2.38 14.94
N SER A 170 -9.38 3.69 15.11
CA SER A 170 -9.81 4.36 16.33
C SER A 170 -11.30 4.19 16.57
N TYR A 171 -12.12 4.31 15.52
CA TYR A 171 -13.55 4.04 15.58
C TYR A 171 -13.83 2.57 15.96
N SER A 172 -13.19 1.60 15.28
CA SER A 172 -13.36 0.18 15.60
C SER A 172 -12.94 -0.15 17.03
N PHE A 173 -11.84 0.42 17.51
CA PHE A 173 -11.38 0.23 18.87
C PHE A 173 -12.35 0.83 19.89
N TYR A 174 -12.85 2.05 19.64
CA TYR A 174 -13.79 2.73 20.52
C TYR A 174 -15.11 1.97 20.63
N THR A 175 -15.67 1.50 19.52
CA THR A 175 -16.92 0.72 19.53
C THR A 175 -16.73 -0.63 20.22
N GLY A 176 -15.64 -1.34 19.95
CA GLY A 176 -15.33 -2.62 20.58
C GLY A 176 -15.11 -2.51 22.09
N ALA A 177 -14.35 -1.48 22.53
CA ALA A 177 -14.06 -1.28 23.95
C ALA A 177 -15.28 -0.87 24.80
N ASN A 178 -16.30 -0.28 24.17
CA ASN A 178 -17.52 0.18 24.85
C ASN A 178 -18.74 -0.71 24.55
N GLU A 179 -18.55 -1.86 23.92
CA GLU A 179 -19.62 -2.79 23.52
C GLU A 179 -20.73 -2.13 22.67
N ILE A 180 -20.36 -1.10 21.89
CA ILE A 180 -21.28 -0.36 21.03
C ILE A 180 -21.36 -1.08 19.67
N HIS A 181 -22.56 -1.34 19.18
CA HIS A 181 -22.73 -1.89 17.84
C HIS A 181 -22.13 -0.96 16.78
N SER A 182 -21.28 -1.53 15.92
CA SER A 182 -20.72 -0.78 14.79
C SER A 182 -21.84 -0.36 13.82
N VAL A 183 -21.82 0.90 13.40
CA VAL A 183 -22.72 1.41 12.35
C VAL A 183 -22.36 0.86 10.98
N ILE A 184 -21.11 0.37 10.81
CA ILE A 184 -20.62 -0.17 9.54
C ILE A 184 -20.92 -1.67 9.51
N PRO A 185 -21.82 -2.12 8.62
CA PRO A 185 -22.20 -3.52 8.55
C PRO A 185 -21.05 -4.36 7.98
N LEU A 186 -20.90 -5.61 8.48
CA LEU A 186 -19.96 -6.57 7.91
C LEU A 186 -20.34 -7.01 6.49
N GLY A 187 -21.61 -6.80 6.09
CA GLY A 187 -22.11 -7.22 4.79
C GLY A 187 -22.25 -8.73 4.66
N THR A 188 -22.37 -9.21 3.43
CA THR A 188 -22.51 -10.64 3.13
C THR A 188 -21.10 -11.20 2.81
N PRO A 189 -20.59 -12.19 3.56
CA PRO A 189 -19.32 -12.82 3.25
C PRO A 189 -19.28 -13.34 1.80
N GLY A 190 -18.18 -13.07 1.10
CA GLY A 190 -18.04 -13.41 -0.32
C GLY A 190 -18.39 -12.28 -1.29
N ALA A 191 -19.06 -11.21 -0.86
CA ALA A 191 -19.30 -10.02 -1.69
C ALA A 191 -18.09 -9.08 -1.68
N ILE A 192 -17.86 -8.34 -2.78
CA ILE A 192 -16.77 -7.35 -2.88
C ILE A 192 -16.95 -6.22 -1.85
N LEU A 193 -18.19 -5.78 -1.63
CA LEU A 193 -18.54 -4.79 -0.61
C LEU A 193 -18.95 -5.50 0.69
N SER A 194 -18.02 -6.21 1.30
CA SER A 194 -18.20 -6.89 2.58
C SER A 194 -17.01 -6.64 3.50
N SER A 195 -17.03 -7.27 4.69
CA SER A 195 -15.98 -7.19 5.71
C SER A 195 -15.78 -5.79 6.30
N GLY A 196 -16.82 -4.97 6.32
CA GLY A 196 -16.87 -3.72 7.06
C GLY A 196 -15.70 -2.79 6.76
N LEU A 197 -14.89 -2.49 7.79
CA LEU A 197 -13.73 -1.60 7.67
C LEU A 197 -12.53 -2.20 6.92
N ILE A 198 -12.43 -3.52 6.81
CA ILE A 198 -11.28 -4.21 6.21
C ILE A 198 -11.04 -3.75 4.77
N LEU A 199 -12.10 -3.57 3.99
CA LEU A 199 -11.99 -3.07 2.62
C LEU A 199 -11.37 -1.66 2.56
N ILE A 200 -11.83 -0.76 3.44
CA ILE A 200 -11.29 0.61 3.53
C ILE A 200 -9.82 0.58 3.91
N LEU A 201 -9.46 -0.26 4.89
CA LEU A 201 -8.07 -0.41 5.34
C LEU A 201 -7.17 -0.96 4.22
N ASN A 202 -7.63 -1.94 3.46
CA ASN A 202 -6.91 -2.45 2.29
C ASN A 202 -6.66 -1.36 1.23
N ILE A 203 -7.66 -0.52 0.96
CA ILE A 203 -7.51 0.60 0.01
C ILE A 203 -6.47 1.60 0.52
N CYS A 204 -6.54 1.97 1.81
CA CYS A 204 -5.58 2.89 2.42
C CYS A 204 -4.14 2.36 2.33
N VAL A 205 -3.92 1.09 2.68
CA VAL A 205 -2.61 0.43 2.56
C VAL A 205 -2.15 0.42 1.10
N GLY A 206 -3.03 0.06 0.16
CA GLY A 206 -2.71 0.03 -1.26
C GLY A 206 -2.23 1.38 -1.81
N ILE A 207 -2.88 2.47 -1.39
CA ILE A 207 -2.47 3.85 -1.75
C ILE A 207 -1.08 4.17 -1.19
N VAL A 208 -0.82 3.87 0.09
CA VAL A 208 0.47 4.13 0.73
C VAL A 208 1.58 3.34 0.03
N VAL A 209 1.37 2.04 -0.21
CA VAL A 209 2.37 1.16 -0.83
C VAL A 209 2.65 1.57 -2.27
N ALA A 210 1.61 1.79 -3.08
CA ALA A 210 1.78 2.23 -4.48
C ALA A 210 2.55 3.55 -4.57
N GLY A 211 2.18 4.52 -3.74
CA GLY A 211 2.85 5.81 -3.68
C GLY A 211 4.30 5.70 -3.22
N THR A 212 4.57 4.88 -2.21
CA THR A 212 5.92 4.64 -1.68
C THR A 212 6.84 4.02 -2.72
N MET A 213 6.41 2.91 -3.36
CA MET A 213 7.21 2.21 -4.38
C MET A 213 7.55 3.14 -5.55
N TYR A 214 6.57 3.87 -6.05
CA TYR A 214 6.78 4.84 -7.11
C TYR A 214 7.73 5.96 -6.69
N THR A 215 7.53 6.54 -5.49
CA THR A 215 8.33 7.67 -4.99
C THR A 215 9.78 7.27 -4.75
N PHE A 216 10.05 6.08 -4.19
CA PHE A 216 11.41 5.56 -4.07
C PHE A 216 12.11 5.47 -5.42
N TYR A 217 11.46 4.89 -6.41
CA TYR A 217 12.02 4.78 -7.75
C TYR A 217 12.36 6.16 -8.35
N VAL A 218 11.43 7.11 -8.25
CA VAL A 218 11.62 8.49 -8.73
C VAL A 218 12.81 9.15 -8.06
N MET A 219 12.93 9.04 -6.73
CA MET A 219 14.00 9.67 -5.97
C MET A 219 15.38 9.13 -6.36
N PHE A 220 15.51 7.81 -6.45
CA PHE A 220 16.77 7.19 -6.85
C PHE A 220 17.14 7.50 -8.30
N ARG A 221 16.16 7.54 -9.20
CA ARG A 221 16.40 7.86 -10.61
C ARG A 221 16.77 9.33 -10.81
N LYS A 222 16.15 10.27 -10.10
CA LYS A 222 16.49 11.70 -10.16
C LYS A 222 17.77 12.06 -9.40
N GLY A 223 18.22 11.19 -8.49
CA GLY A 223 19.38 11.46 -7.65
C GLY A 223 19.16 12.60 -6.64
N GLY A 224 17.92 12.95 -6.33
CA GLY A 224 17.53 13.95 -5.32
C GLY A 224 16.34 14.81 -5.76
N TYR A 225 15.89 15.65 -4.82
CA TYR A 225 14.69 16.50 -4.94
C TYR A 225 15.04 17.94 -4.67
#